data_84e0f1103aed8e2fb0aa95771ffd50f6
#
_entry.id   84e0f1103aed8e2fb0aa95771ffd50f6
#
_cell.length_a   1.000
_cell.length_b   1.000
_cell.length_c   1.000
_cell.angle_alpha   90.00
_cell.angle_beta   90.00
_cell.angle_gamma   90.00
#
_symmetry.space_group_name_H-M   'P 1'
#
loop_
_entity.id
_entity.type
_entity.pdbx_description
1 polymer ?
#
loop_
_entity_poly.entity_id
_entity_poly.type
_entity_poly.pdbx_seq_one_letter_code
_entity_poly.pdbx_strand_id
1 'polypeptide(L)' 'MTRPNSPFPQYPEYMNGRLKKVDMESRLLKIKKGIADKYWYPDWNKQQRHAAQMALNNALEILDEYDY' A
#
# COMPACT_ATOMS: atom_id res chain seq x y z
N MET A 1 6.36 24.72 6.61
CA MET A 1 7.07 23.79 5.82
C MET A 1 6.19 23.03 4.84
N THR A 2 6.65 22.97 3.65
CA THR A 2 5.87 22.36 2.61
C THR A 2 6.12 20.88 2.54
N ARG A 3 5.06 20.15 2.47
CA ARG A 3 5.14 18.74 2.33
C ARG A 3 5.31 18.39 0.86
N PRO A 4 6.19 17.47 0.51
CA PRO A 4 6.31 17.11 -0.88
C PRO A 4 5.01 16.50 -1.40
N ASN A 5 4.78 16.70 -2.67
CA ASN A 5 3.62 16.10 -3.27
C ASN A 5 3.77 14.59 -3.28
N SER A 6 2.72 13.95 -2.85
CA SER A 6 2.73 12.51 -2.74
C SER A 6 1.59 11.97 -3.56
N PRO A 7 1.76 10.83 -4.22
CA PRO A 7 0.64 10.19 -4.91
C PRO A 7 -0.39 9.64 -3.95
N PHE A 8 -0.08 9.62 -2.66
CA PHE A 8 -1.00 9.09 -1.68
C PHE A 8 -1.79 10.20 -1.04
N PRO A 9 -3.03 9.92 -0.64
CA PRO A 9 -3.83 10.93 0.02
C PRO A 9 -3.20 11.35 1.33
N GLN A 10 -3.41 12.60 1.67
CA GLN A 10 -2.94 13.14 2.93
C GLN A 10 -3.95 12.86 4.00
N TYR A 11 -3.47 12.53 5.17
CA TYR A 11 -4.35 12.32 6.30
C TYR A 11 -4.50 13.60 7.08
N PRO A 12 -5.67 13.84 7.67
CA PRO A 12 -5.83 15.00 8.52
C PRO A 12 -4.89 14.95 9.70
N GLU A 13 -4.50 16.11 10.15
CA GLU A 13 -3.54 16.19 11.24
C GLU A 13 -4.08 15.61 12.53
N TYR A 14 -5.38 15.71 12.74
CA TYR A 14 -5.94 15.18 13.97
C TYR A 14 -5.82 13.67 14.05
N MET A 15 -5.50 13.03 12.95
CA MET A 15 -5.26 11.59 12.99
C MET A 15 -3.82 11.26 13.37
N ASN A 16 -2.99 12.29 13.46
CA ASN A 16 -1.64 12.12 13.96
C ASN A 16 -0.80 11.17 13.14
N GLY A 17 -1.11 11.00 11.90
CA GLY A 17 -0.38 10.07 11.06
C GLY A 17 -0.55 8.63 11.49
N ARG A 18 -1.38 8.40 12.46
CA ARG A 18 -1.62 7.06 12.95
C ARG A 18 -2.69 6.38 12.12
N LEU A 19 -2.38 5.22 11.60
CA LEU A 19 -3.32 4.50 10.77
C LEU A 19 -3.86 3.30 11.53
N LYS A 20 -5.14 3.08 11.39
CA LYS A 20 -5.73 1.87 11.92
C LYS A 20 -5.37 0.71 10.99
N LYS A 21 -5.47 -0.49 11.54
CA LYS A 21 -5.15 -1.69 10.79
C LYS A 21 -5.95 -1.75 9.48
N VAL A 22 -7.22 -1.42 9.55
CA VAL A 22 -8.06 -1.50 8.36
C VAL A 22 -7.61 -0.50 7.31
N ASP A 23 -7.12 0.66 7.73
CA ASP A 23 -6.64 1.65 6.78
C ASP A 23 -5.36 1.19 6.11
N MET A 24 -4.48 0.58 6.88
CA MET A 24 -3.23 0.06 6.33
C MET A 24 -3.49 -1.07 5.36
N GLU A 25 -4.41 -1.96 5.72
CA GLU A 25 -4.80 -3.04 4.82
C GLU A 25 -5.35 -2.50 3.52
N SER A 26 -6.21 -1.50 3.64
CA SER A 26 -6.84 -0.92 2.47
C SER A 26 -5.80 -0.33 1.52
N ARG A 27 -4.81 0.34 2.09
CA ARG A 27 -3.76 0.94 1.27
C ARG A 27 -2.91 -0.11 0.58
N LEU A 28 -2.59 -1.18 1.30
CA LEU A 28 -1.81 -2.25 0.70
C LEU A 28 -2.59 -2.96 -0.40
N LEU A 29 -3.87 -3.18 -0.18
CA LEU A 29 -4.70 -3.82 -1.19
C LEU A 29 -4.83 -2.94 -2.42
N LYS A 30 -4.87 -1.64 -2.23
CA LYS A 30 -4.93 -0.73 -3.35
C LYS A 30 -3.66 -0.81 -4.20
N ILE A 31 -2.51 -0.95 -3.54
CA ILE A 31 -1.26 -1.13 -4.26
C ILE A 31 -1.26 -2.44 -5.03
N LYS A 32 -1.73 -3.50 -4.39
CA LYS A 32 -1.81 -4.79 -5.07
C LYS A 32 -2.68 -4.69 -6.33
N LYS A 33 -3.82 -4.07 -6.18
CA LYS A 33 -4.73 -3.94 -7.31
C LYS A 33 -4.11 -3.09 -8.42
N GLY A 34 -3.45 -2.01 -8.06
CA GLY A 34 -2.82 -1.16 -9.04
C GLY A 34 -1.75 -1.88 -9.84
N ILE A 35 -0.99 -2.74 -9.17
CA ILE A 35 0.04 -3.51 -9.84
C ILE A 35 -0.60 -4.59 -10.73
N ALA A 36 -1.62 -5.26 -10.24
CA ALA A 36 -2.27 -6.31 -10.99
C ALA A 36 -2.96 -5.76 -12.24
N ASP A 37 -3.51 -4.56 -12.14
CA ASP A 37 -4.22 -3.96 -13.25
C ASP A 37 -3.27 -3.24 -14.22
N LYS A 38 -1.98 -3.30 -13.94
CA LYS A 38 -0.97 -2.62 -14.76
C LYS A 38 -1.12 -1.11 -14.73
N TYR A 39 -1.86 -0.61 -13.77
CA TYR A 39 -2.01 0.82 -13.59
C TYR A 39 -0.72 1.42 -13.07
N TRP A 40 -0.07 0.72 -12.15
CA TRP A 40 1.23 1.10 -11.63
C TRP A 40 2.29 0.22 -12.27
N TYR A 41 3.40 0.80 -12.65
CA TYR A 41 4.52 0.07 -13.20
C TYR A 41 4.10 -0.80 -14.37
N PRO A 42 3.52 -0.19 -15.40
CA PRO A 42 3.04 -0.98 -16.53
C PRO A 42 4.15 -1.69 -17.30
N ASP A 43 5.40 -1.24 -17.10
CA ASP A 43 6.53 -1.84 -17.79
C ASP A 43 7.02 -3.12 -17.12
N TRP A 44 6.52 -3.40 -15.95
CA TRP A 44 6.94 -4.60 -15.24
C TRP A 44 6.45 -5.83 -15.96
N ASN A 45 7.31 -6.85 -16.04
CA ASN A 45 6.90 -8.10 -16.63
C ASN A 45 6.15 -8.92 -15.61
N LYS A 46 5.74 -10.11 -16.04
CA LYS A 46 4.92 -10.96 -15.20
C LYS A 46 5.63 -11.39 -13.93
N GLN A 47 6.92 -11.69 -14.05
CA GLN A 47 7.70 -12.12 -12.90
C GLN A 47 7.85 -11.01 -11.89
N GLN A 48 8.08 -9.81 -12.37
CA GLN A 48 8.23 -8.67 -11.47
C GLN A 48 6.94 -8.39 -10.73
N ARG A 49 5.83 -8.45 -11.44
CA ARG A 49 4.53 -8.25 -10.81
C ARG A 49 4.25 -9.33 -9.79
N HIS A 50 4.60 -10.56 -10.13
CA HIS A 50 4.38 -11.66 -9.20
C HIS A 50 5.20 -11.47 -7.93
N ALA A 51 6.46 -11.09 -8.07
CA ALA A 51 7.32 -10.88 -6.91
C ALA A 51 6.75 -9.77 -6.03
N ALA A 52 6.27 -8.70 -6.64
CA ALA A 52 5.69 -7.60 -5.88
C ALA A 52 4.44 -8.05 -5.14
N GLN A 53 3.60 -8.86 -5.80
CA GLN A 53 2.39 -9.38 -5.15
C GLN A 53 2.75 -10.25 -3.96
N MET A 54 3.79 -11.06 -4.09
CA MET A 54 4.22 -11.90 -2.98
C MET A 54 4.70 -11.07 -1.80
N ALA A 55 5.46 -10.03 -2.09
CA ALA A 55 5.93 -9.15 -1.03
C ALA A 55 4.77 -8.45 -0.32
N LEU A 56 3.78 -8.02 -1.10
CA LEU A 56 2.62 -7.37 -0.50
C LEU A 56 1.79 -8.35 0.31
N ASN A 57 1.70 -9.60 -0.14
CA ASN A 57 1.01 -10.61 0.63
C ASN A 57 1.69 -10.82 1.97
N ASN A 58 3.02 -10.83 1.98
CA ASN A 58 3.76 -10.95 3.23
C ASN A 58 3.48 -9.77 4.14
N ALA A 59 3.43 -8.59 3.57
CA ALA A 59 3.13 -7.40 4.36
C ALA A 59 1.73 -7.48 4.96
N LEU A 60 0.78 -7.99 4.19
CA LEU A 60 -0.59 -8.14 4.68
C LEU A 60 -0.65 -9.18 5.80
N GLU A 61 0.13 -10.24 5.70
CA GLU A 61 0.18 -11.23 6.75
C GLU A 61 0.72 -10.64 8.05
N ILE A 62 1.78 -9.85 7.93
CA ILE A 62 2.35 -9.20 9.10
C ILE A 62 1.31 -8.27 9.72
N LEU A 63 0.62 -7.54 8.87
CA LEU A 63 -0.40 -6.63 9.35
C LEU A 63 -1.54 -7.38 10.04
N ASP A 64 -1.84 -8.58 9.55
CA ASP A 64 -2.91 -9.37 10.12
C ASP A 64 -2.59 -9.80 11.55
N GLU A 65 -1.31 -9.90 11.86
CA GLU A 65 -0.88 -10.25 13.21
C GLU A 65 -0.87 -9.04 14.14
N TYR A 66 -1.04 -7.87 13.56
CA TYR A 66 -1.00 -6.64 14.33
C TYR A 66 -2.26 -6.52 15.17
N ASP A 67 -2.05 -6.39 16.45
CA ASP A 67 -3.16 -6.36 17.40
C ASP A 67 -3.52 -4.92 17.74
N TYR A 68 -4.31 -4.32 16.91
CA TYR A 68 -4.60 -2.91 17.13
C TYR A 68 -6.01 -2.55 16.77
#